data_378e92630dae7ffb7b45c19add992e73
#
_entry.id   378e92630dae7ffb7b45c19add992e73
#
_cell.length_a   1.000
_cell.length_b   1.000
_cell.length_c   1.000
_cell.angle_alpha   90.00
_cell.angle_beta   90.00
_cell.angle_gamma   90.00
#
_symmetry.space_group_name_H-M   'P 1'
#
loop_
_entity.id
_entity.type
_entity.pdbx_description
1 polymer ?
#
loop_
_entity_poly.entity_id
_entity_poly.type
_entity_poly.pdbx_seq_one_letter_code
_entity_poly.pdbx_strand_id
1 'polypeptide(L)'
;MIEMLTVITIIAVLAGVGFGAFMLVQKNAKIQQAELMIEVLSNSLEARVGEGFSKTELADLADVLDSASNLPAGGGSKTSTRGLYRMLSGDYNNDGRIDDQVVPAFPEIDPEYEGAGRYVNDDRLVIDPWRNPMRYQYPGVNNNVENGFDLWSAGPDGEFDTDDDVTNW
;
A
#
# COMPACT_ATOMS: atom_id res chain seq x y z
N MET A 1 -27.21 -48.23 -1.79
CA MET A 1 -27.40 -47.02 -0.96
C MET A 1 -26.20 -46.73 -0.08
N ILE A 2 -25.56 -47.69 0.58
CA ILE A 2 -24.36 -47.51 1.39
C ILE A 2 -23.17 -46.99 0.54
N GLU A 3 -23.01 -47.49 -0.67
CA GLU A 3 -21.92 -47.06 -1.58
C GLU A 3 -21.98 -45.58 -1.95
N MET A 4 -23.17 -45.05 -2.23
CA MET A 4 -23.37 -43.62 -2.49
C MET A 4 -23.05 -42.77 -1.27
N LEU A 5 -23.39 -43.21 -0.08
CA LEU A 5 -23.14 -42.53 1.16
C LEU A 5 -21.63 -42.46 1.46
N THR A 6 -20.89 -43.52 1.19
CA THR A 6 -19.44 -43.57 1.32
C THR A 6 -18.73 -42.60 0.36
N VAL A 7 -19.17 -42.55 -0.90
CA VAL A 7 -18.59 -41.62 -1.90
C VAL A 7 -18.82 -40.17 -1.52
N ILE A 8 -20.04 -39.81 -1.09
CA ILE A 8 -20.34 -38.42 -0.66
C ILE A 8 -19.52 -38.05 0.57
N THR A 9 -19.30 -38.96 1.51
CA THR A 9 -18.48 -38.72 2.70
C THR A 9 -17.03 -38.45 2.33
N ILE A 10 -16.47 -39.23 1.42
CA ILE A 10 -15.07 -39.02 0.95
C ILE A 10 -14.94 -37.66 0.24
N ILE A 11 -15.87 -37.31 -0.64
CA ILE A 11 -15.87 -36.01 -1.33
C ILE A 11 -16.01 -34.87 -0.33
N ALA A 12 -16.86 -34.97 0.66
CA ALA A 12 -17.01 -33.92 1.69
C ALA A 12 -15.74 -33.72 2.52
N VAL A 13 -15.05 -34.79 2.88
CA VAL A 13 -13.78 -34.73 3.62
C VAL A 13 -12.70 -34.09 2.76
N LEU A 14 -12.55 -34.53 1.51
CA LEU A 14 -11.55 -33.98 0.58
C LEU A 14 -11.82 -32.50 0.26
N ALA A 15 -13.07 -32.12 0.06
CA ALA A 15 -13.47 -30.73 -0.16
C ALA A 15 -13.15 -29.85 1.07
N GLY A 16 -13.42 -30.36 2.28
CA GLY A 16 -13.12 -29.63 3.52
C GLY A 16 -11.63 -29.35 3.72
N VAL A 17 -10.79 -30.36 3.48
CA VAL A 17 -9.32 -30.20 3.58
C VAL A 17 -8.78 -29.27 2.49
N GLY A 18 -9.29 -29.39 1.25
CA GLY A 18 -8.87 -28.54 0.14
C GLY A 18 -9.22 -27.06 0.35
N PHE A 19 -10.37 -26.78 0.92
CA PHE A 19 -10.81 -25.41 1.18
C PHE A 19 -9.94 -24.70 2.23
N GLY A 20 -9.54 -25.38 3.29
CA GLY A 20 -8.66 -24.83 4.32
C GLY A 20 -7.25 -24.48 3.78
N ALA A 21 -6.67 -25.38 2.97
CA ALA A 21 -5.38 -25.13 2.33
C ALA A 21 -5.44 -23.95 1.35
N PHE A 22 -6.52 -23.81 0.59
CA PHE A 22 -6.71 -22.72 -0.36
C PHE A 22 -6.75 -21.34 0.31
N MET A 23 -7.42 -21.20 1.45
CA MET A 23 -7.49 -19.97 2.23
C MET A 23 -6.10 -19.54 2.72
N LEU A 24 -5.29 -20.49 3.19
CA LEU A 24 -3.93 -20.20 3.67
C LEU A 24 -3.02 -19.72 2.53
N VAL A 25 -3.10 -20.36 1.37
CA VAL A 25 -2.32 -19.96 0.18
C VAL A 25 -2.70 -18.54 -0.27
N GLN A 26 -3.99 -18.20 -0.29
CA GLN A 26 -4.43 -16.85 -0.64
C GLN A 26 -3.93 -15.78 0.34
N LYS A 27 -3.95 -16.07 1.64
CA LYS A 27 -3.42 -15.15 2.66
C LYS A 27 -1.93 -14.88 2.42
N ASN A 28 -1.14 -15.93 2.26
CA ASN A 28 0.30 -15.80 2.02
C ASN A 28 0.61 -15.07 0.71
N ALA A 29 -0.16 -15.32 -0.35
CA ALA A 29 0.01 -14.64 -1.63
C ALA A 29 -0.23 -13.12 -1.52
N LYS A 30 -1.20 -12.68 -0.74
CA LYS A 30 -1.45 -11.25 -0.50
C LYS A 30 -0.34 -10.59 0.32
N ILE A 31 0.21 -11.29 1.33
CA ILE A 31 1.35 -10.79 2.11
C ILE A 31 2.55 -10.57 1.19
N GLN A 32 2.92 -11.57 0.40
CA GLN A 32 4.02 -11.44 -0.58
C GLN A 32 3.76 -10.31 -1.59
N GLN A 33 2.51 -10.13 -2.03
CA GLN A 33 2.15 -9.02 -2.91
C GLN A 33 2.34 -7.66 -2.21
N ALA A 34 2.00 -7.54 -0.93
CA ALA A 34 2.21 -6.33 -0.15
C ALA A 34 3.70 -6.03 0.05
N GLU A 35 4.52 -7.04 0.37
CA GLU A 35 5.98 -6.90 0.49
C GLU A 35 6.60 -6.39 -0.82
N LEU A 36 6.27 -7.02 -1.94
CA LEU A 36 6.74 -6.59 -3.27
C LEU A 36 6.27 -5.17 -3.61
N MET A 37 5.03 -4.83 -3.27
CA MET A 37 4.49 -3.50 -3.49
C MET A 37 5.26 -2.45 -2.68
N ILE A 38 5.53 -2.69 -1.40
CA ILE A 38 6.31 -1.81 -0.54
C ILE A 38 7.73 -1.61 -1.10
N GLU A 39 8.37 -2.69 -1.56
CA GLU A 39 9.70 -2.61 -2.18
C GLU A 39 9.67 -1.74 -3.45
N VAL A 40 8.71 -1.96 -4.35
CA VAL A 40 8.58 -1.19 -5.60
C VAL A 40 8.28 0.28 -5.31
N LEU A 41 7.36 0.57 -4.41
CA LEU A 41 7.01 1.94 -4.03
C LEU A 41 8.18 2.65 -3.35
N SER A 42 8.92 1.96 -2.47
CA SER A 42 10.11 2.50 -1.83
C SER A 42 11.19 2.87 -2.85
N ASN A 43 11.47 1.99 -3.81
CA ASN A 43 12.40 2.27 -4.89
C ASN A 43 11.95 3.44 -5.77
N SER A 44 10.65 3.55 -6.04
CA SER A 44 10.07 4.66 -6.81
C SER A 44 10.20 6.00 -6.08
N LEU A 45 10.01 6.01 -4.76
CA LEU A 45 10.21 7.20 -3.93
C LEU A 45 11.68 7.63 -3.89
N GLU A 46 12.62 6.69 -3.77
CA GLU A 46 14.05 6.98 -3.82
C GLU A 46 14.48 7.52 -5.19
N ALA A 47 13.91 7.02 -6.28
CA ALA A 47 14.16 7.56 -7.62
C ALA A 47 13.72 9.02 -7.73
N ARG A 48 12.57 9.40 -7.18
CA ARG A 48 12.11 10.81 -7.12
C ARG A 48 13.11 11.71 -6.40
N VAL A 49 13.66 11.24 -5.29
CA VAL A 49 14.71 11.98 -4.57
C VAL A 49 15.95 12.18 -5.46
N GLY A 50 16.33 11.16 -6.23
CA GLY A 50 17.42 11.23 -7.21
C GLY A 50 17.16 12.23 -8.35
N GLU A 51 15.91 12.50 -8.70
CA GLU A 51 15.51 13.49 -9.69
C GLU A 51 15.52 14.95 -9.17
N GLY A 52 15.84 15.17 -7.90
CA GLY A 52 15.99 16.49 -7.30
C GLY A 52 14.83 16.93 -6.40
N PHE A 53 13.85 16.08 -6.18
CA PHE A 53 12.84 16.31 -5.14
C PHE A 53 13.48 16.08 -3.77
N SER A 54 13.42 17.07 -2.89
CA SER A 54 13.86 16.86 -1.52
C SER A 54 12.83 16.06 -0.74
N LYS A 55 13.27 15.14 0.12
CA LYS A 55 12.37 14.40 1.01
C LYS A 55 11.56 15.34 1.92
N THR A 56 12.07 16.56 2.15
CA THR A 56 11.38 17.62 2.90
C THR A 56 10.23 18.21 2.09
N GLU A 57 10.39 18.45 0.80
CA GLU A 57 9.31 18.91 -0.08
C GLU A 57 8.23 17.84 -0.21
N LEU A 58 8.62 16.57 -0.25
CA LEU A 58 7.69 15.45 -0.21
C LEU A 58 6.88 15.43 1.11
N ALA A 59 7.52 15.75 2.23
CA ALA A 59 6.85 15.87 3.53
C ALA A 59 5.93 17.10 3.59
N ASP A 60 6.30 18.22 2.97
CA ASP A 60 5.48 19.44 2.93
C ASP A 60 4.24 19.28 2.04
N LEU A 61 4.33 18.52 0.95
CA LEU A 61 3.17 18.09 0.17
C LEU A 61 2.21 17.21 1.00
N ALA A 62 2.76 16.43 1.94
CA ALA A 62 1.99 15.64 2.89
C ALA A 62 1.22 16.52 3.89
N ASP A 63 1.84 17.56 4.42
CA ASP A 63 1.29 18.41 5.50
C ASP A 63 0.04 19.21 5.10
N VAL A 64 -0.03 19.65 3.83
CA VAL A 64 -1.14 20.48 3.34
C VAL A 64 -2.47 19.68 3.24
N LEU A 65 -2.41 18.36 3.23
CA LEU A 65 -3.57 17.51 3.00
C LEU A 65 -4.00 16.66 4.19
N ASP A 66 -3.10 16.35 5.10
CA ASP A 66 -3.42 15.54 6.29
C ASP A 66 -4.17 16.32 7.37
N SER A 67 -4.12 17.66 7.34
CA SER A 67 -5.02 18.48 8.16
C SER A 67 -6.51 18.28 7.83
N ALA A 68 -6.83 17.67 6.66
CA ALA A 68 -8.19 17.33 6.26
C ALA A 68 -8.59 15.88 6.56
N SER A 69 -7.67 14.98 6.92
CA SER A 69 -7.91 13.53 7.04
C SER A 69 -7.95 13.05 8.47
N ASN A 70 -8.18 13.72 9.53
CA ASN A 70 -8.34 13.21 10.92
C ASN A 70 -7.45 12.02 11.33
N LEU A 71 -6.32 11.81 10.65
CA LEU A 71 -5.35 10.80 11.03
C LEU A 71 -4.52 11.33 12.21
N PRO A 72 -4.28 10.54 13.26
CA PRO A 72 -3.52 11.00 14.41
C PRO A 72 -2.10 11.37 13.97
N ALA A 73 -1.77 12.66 14.09
CA ALA A 73 -0.41 13.15 13.93
C ALA A 73 0.43 12.62 15.07
N GLY A 74 1.23 11.59 14.82
CA GLY A 74 2.23 11.11 15.77
C GLY A 74 3.38 12.10 15.85
N GLY A 75 3.56 12.70 17.02
CA GLY A 75 4.68 13.48 17.57
C GLY A 75 5.82 13.90 16.63
N GLY A 76 5.64 14.96 15.86
CA GLY A 76 6.74 15.65 15.14
C GLY A 76 7.15 15.03 13.81
N SER A 77 6.62 13.91 13.45
CA SER A 77 6.78 13.24 12.18
C SER A 77 5.49 13.36 11.36
N LYS A 78 5.61 13.62 10.08
CA LYS A 78 4.47 13.86 9.19
C LYS A 78 4.06 12.55 8.52
N THR A 79 2.85 12.08 8.80
CA THR A 79 2.26 10.87 8.18
C THR A 79 1.31 11.28 7.08
N SER A 80 1.43 10.71 5.90
CA SER A 80 0.57 10.99 4.77
C SER A 80 0.14 9.72 4.03
N THR A 81 -1.11 9.71 3.62
CA THR A 81 -1.66 8.74 2.66
C THR A 81 -1.87 9.37 1.28
N ARG A 82 -2.37 10.60 1.22
CA ARG A 82 -2.55 11.35 -0.04
C ARG A 82 -1.24 11.86 -0.61
N GLY A 83 -0.30 12.26 0.25
CA GLY A 83 1.04 12.66 -0.17
C GLY A 83 1.74 11.55 -0.94
N LEU A 84 1.63 10.31 -0.50
CA LEU A 84 2.17 9.15 -1.19
C LEU A 84 1.65 9.03 -2.64
N TYR A 85 0.34 9.16 -2.85
CA TYR A 85 -0.25 9.16 -4.19
C TYR A 85 0.34 10.28 -5.07
N ARG A 86 0.34 11.52 -4.58
CA ARG A 86 0.83 12.69 -5.32
C ARG A 86 2.30 12.55 -5.73
N MET A 87 3.12 12.05 -4.82
CA MET A 87 4.55 11.82 -5.08
C MET A 87 4.80 10.79 -6.17
N LEU A 88 4.02 9.71 -6.16
CA LEU A 88 4.19 8.60 -7.09
C LEU A 88 3.53 8.85 -8.44
N SER A 89 2.36 9.46 -8.46
CA SER A 89 1.62 9.76 -9.69
C SER A 89 2.16 10.98 -10.43
N GLY A 90 2.60 12.01 -9.68
CA GLY A 90 2.91 13.34 -10.25
C GLY A 90 1.70 14.24 -10.42
N ASP A 91 0.57 13.88 -9.84
CA ASP A 91 -0.64 14.72 -9.71
C ASP A 91 -0.52 15.57 -8.44
N TYR A 92 0.31 16.62 -8.50
CA TYR A 92 0.63 17.43 -7.32
C TYR A 92 -0.54 18.32 -6.86
N ASN A 93 -1.44 18.70 -7.76
CA ASN A 93 -2.62 19.50 -7.45
C ASN A 93 -3.83 18.63 -7.05
N ASN A 94 -3.71 17.29 -7.20
CA ASN A 94 -4.74 16.30 -6.88
C ASN A 94 -6.05 16.48 -7.67
N ASP A 95 -5.96 16.89 -8.94
CA ASP A 95 -7.12 17.04 -9.83
C ASP A 95 -7.46 15.73 -10.59
N GLY A 96 -6.62 14.71 -10.49
CA GLY A 96 -6.76 13.41 -11.15
C GLY A 96 -6.08 13.35 -12.50
N ARG A 97 -5.14 14.26 -12.74
CA ARG A 97 -4.29 14.28 -13.93
C ARG A 97 -2.85 14.48 -13.52
N ILE A 98 -1.96 13.86 -14.27
CA ILE A 98 -0.53 14.11 -14.08
C ILE A 98 -0.23 15.54 -14.51
N ASP A 99 0.51 16.28 -13.69
CA ASP A 99 0.92 17.64 -14.03
C ASP A 99 1.85 17.66 -15.26
N ASP A 100 1.81 18.75 -16.03
CA ASP A 100 2.56 18.90 -17.27
C ASP A 100 4.07 18.66 -17.05
N GLN A 101 4.65 17.82 -17.93
CA GLN A 101 6.07 17.45 -17.94
C GLN A 101 6.53 16.55 -16.75
N VAL A 102 5.61 16.05 -15.93
CA VAL A 102 5.93 15.09 -14.88
C VAL A 102 5.78 13.67 -15.42
N VAL A 103 6.76 12.83 -15.13
CA VAL A 103 6.69 11.39 -15.39
C VAL A 103 6.33 10.69 -14.08
N PRO A 104 5.28 9.86 -14.02
CA PRO A 104 4.98 9.09 -12.83
C PRO A 104 6.17 8.27 -12.37
N ALA A 105 6.46 8.30 -11.07
CA ALA A 105 7.49 7.41 -10.51
C ALA A 105 7.02 5.96 -10.49
N PHE A 106 5.72 5.74 -10.47
CA PHE A 106 5.07 4.43 -10.55
C PHE A 106 3.91 4.52 -11.55
N PRO A 107 4.13 4.12 -12.83
CA PRO A 107 3.14 4.33 -13.90
C PRO A 107 1.77 3.71 -13.64
N GLU A 108 1.72 2.59 -12.92
CA GLU A 108 0.47 1.89 -12.62
C GLU A 108 -0.45 2.64 -11.65
N ILE A 109 0.04 3.75 -11.06
CA ILE A 109 -0.74 4.62 -10.18
C ILE A 109 -1.37 5.80 -10.94
N ASP A 110 -1.01 5.98 -12.21
CA ASP A 110 -1.62 6.98 -13.09
C ASP A 110 -3.14 6.77 -13.16
N PRO A 111 -3.96 7.79 -12.86
CA PRO A 111 -5.42 7.67 -12.92
C PRO A 111 -5.96 7.26 -14.28
N GLU A 112 -5.24 7.56 -15.35
CA GLU A 112 -5.62 7.18 -16.71
C GLU A 112 -5.16 5.75 -17.08
N TYR A 113 -4.35 5.11 -16.24
CA TYR A 113 -3.87 3.75 -16.48
C TYR A 113 -4.98 2.71 -16.25
N GLU A 114 -5.23 1.86 -17.25
CA GLU A 114 -6.18 0.76 -17.11
C GLU A 114 -5.68 -0.25 -16.07
N GLY A 115 -6.28 -0.25 -14.90
CA GLY A 115 -5.87 -1.08 -13.75
C GLY A 115 -5.34 -0.31 -12.56
N ALA A 116 -5.27 1.03 -12.62
CA ALA A 116 -4.89 1.88 -11.50
C ALA A 116 -5.69 1.58 -10.22
N GLY A 117 -6.96 1.17 -10.34
CA GLY A 117 -7.79 0.78 -9.22
C GLY A 117 -7.30 -0.44 -8.39
N ARG A 118 -6.18 -1.06 -8.78
CA ARG A 118 -5.48 -2.05 -7.94
C ARG A 118 -4.62 -1.40 -6.86
N TYR A 119 -4.12 -0.19 -7.12
CA TYR A 119 -3.12 0.51 -6.33
C TYR A 119 -3.66 1.80 -5.72
N VAL A 120 -4.76 2.33 -6.26
CA VAL A 120 -5.37 3.59 -5.83
C VAL A 120 -6.88 3.39 -5.70
N ASN A 121 -7.48 3.97 -4.67
CA ASN A 121 -8.93 4.02 -4.52
C ASN A 121 -9.52 5.31 -5.10
N ASP A 122 -10.85 5.46 -5.04
CA ASP A 122 -11.58 6.62 -5.56
C ASP A 122 -11.21 7.93 -4.84
N ASP A 123 -10.70 7.86 -3.60
CA ASP A 123 -10.20 9.00 -2.82
C ASP A 123 -8.75 9.36 -3.15
N ARG A 124 -8.13 8.69 -4.12
CA ARG A 124 -6.73 8.85 -4.52
C ARG A 124 -5.75 8.55 -3.38
N LEU A 125 -6.03 7.48 -2.66
CA LEU A 125 -5.12 6.92 -1.68
C LEU A 125 -4.48 5.67 -2.26
N VAL A 126 -3.17 5.53 -2.05
CA VAL A 126 -2.47 4.28 -2.38
C VAL A 126 -2.96 3.19 -1.43
N ILE A 127 -3.39 2.07 -1.99
CA ILE A 127 -4.00 0.97 -1.24
C ILE A 127 -3.20 -0.31 -1.36
N ASP A 128 -3.22 -1.07 -0.29
CA ASP A 128 -2.62 -2.40 -0.20
C ASP A 128 -3.50 -3.51 -0.85
N PRO A 129 -3.05 -4.77 -0.90
CA PRO A 129 -3.83 -5.90 -1.44
C PRO A 129 -5.12 -6.23 -0.68
N TRP A 130 -5.31 -5.71 0.52
CA TRP A 130 -6.55 -5.83 1.30
C TRP A 130 -7.46 -4.62 1.15
N ARG A 131 -7.04 -3.62 0.36
CA ARG A 131 -7.78 -2.37 0.06
C ARG A 131 -7.69 -1.33 1.18
N ASN A 132 -6.75 -1.47 2.12
CA ASN A 132 -6.49 -0.47 3.15
C ASN A 132 -5.54 0.60 2.60
N PRO A 133 -5.71 1.88 2.95
CA PRO A 133 -4.76 2.92 2.59
C PRO A 133 -3.39 2.66 3.22
N MET A 134 -2.32 2.75 2.42
CA MET A 134 -0.95 2.66 2.93
C MET A 134 -0.54 3.97 3.59
N ARG A 135 0.37 3.90 4.56
CA ARG A 135 0.92 5.06 5.25
C ARG A 135 2.36 5.32 4.84
N TYR A 136 2.69 6.59 4.77
CA TYR A 136 4.04 7.11 4.54
C TYR A 136 4.38 8.13 5.62
N GLN A 137 5.62 8.09 6.13
CA GLN A 137 6.10 8.99 7.16
C GLN A 137 7.54 9.43 6.88
N TYR A 138 7.77 10.74 6.90
CA TYR A 138 9.11 11.31 6.77
C TYR A 138 9.33 12.42 7.80
N PRO A 139 10.50 12.49 8.45
CA PRO A 139 11.52 11.43 8.47
C PRO A 139 11.00 10.14 9.09
N GLY A 140 11.58 9.00 8.69
CA GLY A 140 11.27 7.70 9.25
C GLY A 140 11.61 7.65 10.74
N VAL A 141 10.76 6.97 11.50
CA VAL A 141 10.97 6.70 12.94
C VAL A 141 11.53 5.30 13.13
N ASN A 142 11.01 4.34 12.38
CA ASN A 142 11.42 2.94 12.45
C ASN A 142 12.58 2.66 11.49
N ASN A 143 12.51 3.16 10.28
CA ASN A 143 13.63 3.15 9.33
C ASN A 143 14.60 4.29 9.65
N ASN A 144 15.40 4.10 10.70
CA ASN A 144 16.28 5.11 11.29
C ASN A 144 17.62 5.27 10.53
N VAL A 145 17.62 5.11 9.21
CA VAL A 145 18.77 5.48 8.38
C VAL A 145 18.73 6.97 8.06
N GLU A 146 19.89 7.58 7.84
CA GLU A 146 19.99 8.98 7.45
C GLU A 146 19.12 9.24 6.19
N ASN A 147 18.14 10.14 6.33
CA ASN A 147 17.11 10.40 5.33
C ASN A 147 16.17 9.23 5.02
N GLY A 148 15.99 8.30 5.94
CA GLY A 148 15.02 7.22 5.83
C GLY A 148 13.57 7.71 5.91
N PHE A 149 12.66 6.91 5.39
CA PHE A 149 11.23 7.09 5.52
C PHE A 149 10.59 5.76 5.92
N ASP A 150 9.45 5.84 6.56
CA ASP A 150 8.62 4.67 6.88
C ASP A 150 7.48 4.58 5.86
N LEU A 151 7.30 3.39 5.28
CA LEU A 151 6.20 3.05 4.39
C LEU A 151 5.61 1.71 4.84
N TRP A 152 4.30 1.67 5.10
CA TRP A 152 3.68 0.46 5.61
C TRP A 152 2.21 0.30 5.24
N SER A 153 1.77 -0.95 5.25
CA SER A 153 0.40 -1.43 5.09
C SER A 153 -0.10 -1.96 6.41
N ALA A 154 -1.36 -1.76 6.71
CA ALA A 154 -2.05 -2.29 7.88
C ALA A 154 -2.29 -3.82 7.83
N GLY A 155 -1.72 -4.51 6.85
CA GLY A 155 -1.84 -5.96 6.76
C GLY A 155 -3.25 -6.50 6.62
N PRO A 156 -3.41 -7.81 6.90
CA PRO A 156 -4.67 -8.52 6.77
C PRO A 156 -5.81 -8.06 7.69
N ASP A 157 -5.49 -7.56 8.88
CA ASP A 157 -6.49 -7.12 9.86
C ASP A 157 -7.01 -5.71 9.61
N GLY A 158 -6.28 -4.89 8.84
CA GLY A 158 -6.63 -3.52 8.49
C GLY A 158 -6.41 -2.52 9.62
N GLU A 159 -5.73 -2.92 10.70
CA GLU A 159 -5.37 -2.09 11.83
C GLU A 159 -3.87 -1.81 11.81
N PHE A 160 -3.47 -0.55 11.98
CA PHE A 160 -2.06 -0.16 12.03
C PHE A 160 -1.47 -0.38 13.41
N ASP A 161 -0.15 -0.55 13.44
CA ASP A 161 0.64 -0.79 14.65
C ASP A 161 0.37 -2.17 15.26
N THR A 162 0.14 -3.17 14.41
CA THR A 162 -0.07 -4.58 14.78
C THR A 162 1.05 -5.49 14.23
N ASP A 163 1.09 -6.76 14.70
CA ASP A 163 2.15 -7.71 14.35
C ASP A 163 2.08 -8.20 12.89
N ASP A 164 0.98 -7.93 12.18
CA ASP A 164 0.78 -8.33 10.79
C ASP A 164 0.90 -7.17 9.79
N ASP A 165 1.36 -6.00 10.26
CA ASP A 165 1.76 -4.90 9.40
C ASP A 165 2.89 -5.33 8.46
N VAL A 166 2.82 -4.89 7.21
CA VAL A 166 3.88 -5.08 6.22
C VAL A 166 4.62 -3.76 6.04
N THR A 167 5.94 -3.77 6.29
CA THR A 167 6.73 -2.55 6.45
C THR A 167 7.99 -2.55 5.58
N ASN A 168 8.63 -1.39 5.40
CA ASN A 168 9.91 -1.24 4.71
C ASN A 168 11.13 -1.22 5.65
N TRP A 169 10.95 -1.54 6.93
CA TRP A 169 12.02 -1.61 7.93
C TRP A 169 12.10 -2.96 8.61
#